data_8687d62919ebe1f800f13a5d3a62e560
#
_entry.id   8687d62919ebe1f800f13a5d3a62e560
#
_cell.length_a   1.000
_cell.length_b   1.000
_cell.length_c   1.000
_cell.angle_alpha   90.00
_cell.angle_beta   90.00
_cell.angle_gamma   90.00
#
_symmetry.space_group_name_H-M   'P 1'
#
loop_
_entity.id
_entity.type
_entity.pdbx_description
1 polymer ?
#
loop_
_entity_poly.entity_id
_entity_poly.type
_entity_poly.pdbx_seq_one_letter_code
_entity_poly.pdbx_strand_id
1 'polypeptide(L)'
;GTLELVRSLGPEVVSSADLCQVALAVWSADALAAHRDACRQVAEVKDAAFEYIRYGLANHTAVSEFGVQEFIRAEFARRGLDMDHPAIVGVNQNSGNPHYSPSEKESVPIQQGDWVLIDLWARHPGEQHVFGDITWVGFAGSRVPESQAAVFTVVREARDRVVERLVEAWHGGEELQGWQLDRVARDVIEGHGYGEQYVHRTGHSLGPGPSVH
;
A
#
# COMPACT_ATOMS: atom_id res chain seq x y z
N GLY A 1 -29.84 9.49 8.33
CA GLY A 1 -28.49 10.09 8.31
C GLY A 1 -28.48 11.45 7.59
N THR A 2 -27.31 12.10 7.52
CA THR A 2 -27.16 13.45 6.89
C THR A 2 -27.77 13.53 5.47
N LEU A 3 -27.56 12.51 4.65
CA LEU A 3 -28.11 12.43 3.30
C LEU A 3 -29.64 12.47 3.28
N GLU A 4 -30.28 11.73 4.16
CA GLU A 4 -31.76 11.70 4.28
C GLU A 4 -32.30 13.06 4.77
N LEU A 5 -31.59 13.70 5.70
CA LEU A 5 -31.94 15.03 6.17
C LEU A 5 -31.89 16.05 5.01
N VAL A 6 -30.81 16.05 4.23
CA VAL A 6 -30.68 16.96 3.08
C VAL A 6 -31.79 16.73 2.04
N ARG A 7 -32.09 15.45 1.72
CA ARG A 7 -33.19 15.08 0.83
C ARG A 7 -34.56 15.56 1.33
N SER A 8 -34.79 15.50 2.65
CA SER A 8 -36.05 15.94 3.26
C SER A 8 -36.27 17.45 3.16
N LEU A 9 -35.23 18.24 2.88
CA LEU A 9 -35.30 19.68 2.65
C LEU A 9 -35.63 20.07 1.20
N GLY A 10 -35.79 19.06 0.33
CA GLY A 10 -36.27 19.24 -1.05
C GLY A 10 -35.24 19.34 -2.16
N PRO A 11 -33.92 19.58 -1.92
CA PRO A 11 -32.95 19.58 -3.01
C PRO A 11 -32.72 18.17 -3.57
N GLU A 12 -32.49 18.09 -4.86
CA GLU A 12 -31.98 16.88 -5.49
C GLU A 12 -30.54 16.62 -5.02
N VAL A 13 -30.27 15.40 -4.56
CA VAL A 13 -28.95 15.02 -4.11
C VAL A 13 -28.37 14.00 -5.07
N VAL A 14 -27.34 14.42 -5.81
CA VAL A 14 -26.60 13.63 -6.78
C VAL A 14 -25.20 13.26 -6.24
N SER A 15 -24.57 12.26 -6.84
CA SER A 15 -23.19 11.93 -6.54
C SER A 15 -22.23 13.01 -7.01
N SER A 16 -21.23 13.36 -6.19
CA SER A 16 -20.11 14.23 -6.60
C SER A 16 -18.92 13.45 -7.14
N ALA A 17 -19.04 12.13 -7.33
CA ALA A 17 -17.92 11.26 -7.71
C ALA A 17 -17.22 11.76 -8.99
N ASP A 18 -17.98 12.06 -10.05
CA ASP A 18 -17.43 12.52 -11.33
C ASP A 18 -16.75 13.90 -11.20
N LEU A 19 -17.33 14.79 -10.40
CA LEU A 19 -16.72 16.09 -10.12
C LEU A 19 -15.41 15.93 -9.37
N CYS A 20 -15.35 15.06 -8.37
CA CYS A 20 -14.13 14.75 -7.63
C CYS A 20 -13.06 14.12 -8.55
N GLN A 21 -13.43 13.23 -9.45
CA GLN A 21 -12.52 12.65 -10.44
C GLN A 21 -11.89 13.73 -11.34
N VAL A 22 -12.68 14.62 -11.89
CA VAL A 22 -12.18 15.70 -12.75
C VAL A 22 -11.28 16.67 -11.98
N ALA A 23 -11.61 16.97 -10.72
CA ALA A 23 -10.89 17.96 -9.92
C ALA A 23 -9.61 17.41 -9.28
N LEU A 24 -9.56 16.12 -8.90
CA LEU A 24 -8.52 15.56 -8.06
C LEU A 24 -7.71 14.45 -8.73
N ALA A 25 -8.27 13.73 -9.71
CA ALA A 25 -7.60 12.60 -10.33
C ALA A 25 -6.68 12.96 -11.50
N VAL A 26 -6.74 14.21 -11.99
CA VAL A 26 -5.89 14.69 -13.09
C VAL A 26 -4.69 15.45 -12.49
N TRP A 27 -3.52 14.91 -12.67
CA TRP A 27 -2.30 15.47 -12.12
C TRP A 27 -1.64 16.46 -13.10
N SER A 28 -0.98 17.49 -12.54
CA SER A 28 -0.09 18.34 -13.32
C SER A 28 1.19 17.58 -13.71
N ALA A 29 1.92 18.10 -14.69
CA ALA A 29 3.22 17.52 -15.07
C ALA A 29 4.22 17.50 -13.89
N ASP A 30 4.20 18.55 -13.06
CA ASP A 30 5.07 18.65 -11.88
C ASP A 30 4.65 17.63 -10.81
N ALA A 31 3.36 17.45 -10.55
CA ALA A 31 2.85 16.44 -9.64
C ALA A 31 3.26 15.02 -10.08
N LEU A 32 3.15 14.72 -11.39
CA LEU A 32 3.56 13.45 -11.95
C LEU A 32 5.08 13.23 -11.83
N ALA A 33 5.90 14.26 -12.07
CA ALA A 33 7.36 14.18 -11.91
C ALA A 33 7.75 13.95 -10.45
N ALA A 34 7.14 14.70 -9.52
CA ALA A 34 7.35 14.53 -8.08
C ALA A 34 6.94 13.14 -7.59
N HIS A 35 5.77 12.62 -8.05
CA HIS A 35 5.31 11.27 -7.74
C HIS A 35 6.28 10.19 -8.22
N ARG A 36 6.77 10.28 -9.47
CA ARG A 36 7.74 9.31 -10.00
C ARG A 36 9.03 9.27 -9.20
N ASP A 37 9.52 10.43 -8.77
CA ASP A 37 10.70 10.49 -7.91
C ASP A 37 10.41 9.97 -6.51
N ALA A 38 9.25 10.29 -5.93
CA ALA A 38 8.81 9.73 -4.65
C ALA A 38 8.71 8.20 -4.71
N CYS A 39 8.11 7.62 -5.74
CA CYS A 39 8.04 6.18 -5.95
C CYS A 39 9.43 5.52 -5.98
N ARG A 40 10.38 6.13 -6.69
CA ARG A 40 11.77 5.64 -6.73
C ARG A 40 12.39 5.65 -5.33
N GLN A 41 12.27 6.75 -4.61
CA GLN A 41 12.84 6.89 -3.27
C GLN A 41 12.17 5.98 -2.25
N VAL A 42 10.85 5.82 -2.31
CA VAL A 42 10.10 4.87 -1.47
C VAL A 42 10.57 3.43 -1.72
N ALA A 43 10.78 3.04 -2.97
CA ALA A 43 11.32 1.73 -3.31
C ALA A 43 12.75 1.52 -2.77
N GLU A 44 13.62 2.54 -2.84
CA GLU A 44 14.96 2.49 -2.26
C GLU A 44 14.95 2.38 -0.72
N VAL A 45 14.03 3.09 -0.05
CA VAL A 45 13.86 2.98 1.41
C VAL A 45 13.34 1.61 1.80
N LYS A 46 12.41 1.04 1.03
CA LYS A 46 11.95 -0.35 1.21
C LYS A 46 13.13 -1.34 1.14
N ASP A 47 14.00 -1.21 0.12
CA ASP A 47 15.17 -2.08 -0.01
C ASP A 47 16.13 -1.90 1.17
N ALA A 48 16.38 -0.66 1.59
CA ALA A 48 17.20 -0.37 2.77
C ALA A 48 16.61 -0.94 4.07
N ALA A 49 15.28 -0.93 4.23
CA ALA A 49 14.60 -1.51 5.39
C ALA A 49 14.76 -3.04 5.46
N PHE A 50 14.61 -3.74 4.35
CA PHE A 50 14.88 -5.19 4.30
C PHE A 50 16.36 -5.50 4.52
N GLU A 51 17.26 -4.66 4.03
CA GLU A 51 18.69 -4.81 4.29
C GLU A 51 19.04 -4.56 5.77
N TYR A 52 18.40 -3.59 6.42
CA TYR A 52 18.51 -3.37 7.86
C TYR A 52 18.09 -4.61 8.66
N ILE A 53 16.95 -5.22 8.30
CA ILE A 53 16.51 -6.50 8.91
C ILE A 53 17.55 -7.59 8.66
N ARG A 54 17.99 -7.79 7.44
CA ARG A 54 18.98 -8.80 7.07
C ARG A 54 20.28 -8.64 7.86
N TYR A 55 20.79 -7.41 7.96
CA TYR A 55 22.01 -7.10 8.70
C TYR A 55 21.85 -7.40 10.19
N GLY A 56 20.74 -6.98 10.79
CA GLY A 56 20.46 -7.23 12.20
C GLY A 56 20.42 -8.73 12.52
N LEU A 57 19.70 -9.51 11.71
CA LEU A 57 19.61 -10.96 11.87
C LEU A 57 20.97 -11.66 11.70
N ALA A 58 21.77 -11.23 10.71
CA ALA A 58 23.09 -11.81 10.46
C ALA A 58 24.11 -11.52 11.57
N ASN A 59 23.96 -10.38 12.26
CA ASN A 59 24.87 -9.94 13.32
C ASN A 59 24.29 -10.16 14.74
N HIS A 60 23.18 -10.90 14.87
CA HIS A 60 22.51 -11.16 16.14
C HIS A 60 22.13 -9.87 16.91
N THR A 61 21.87 -8.78 16.17
CA THR A 61 21.35 -7.54 16.73
C THR A 61 19.82 -7.61 16.78
N ALA A 62 19.22 -7.19 17.88
CA ALA A 62 17.77 -7.17 18.01
C ALA A 62 17.15 -6.20 16.98
N VAL A 63 16.24 -6.73 16.18
CA VAL A 63 15.43 -5.96 15.22
C VAL A 63 13.97 -6.24 15.54
N SER A 64 13.13 -5.21 15.53
CA SER A 64 11.69 -5.34 15.78
C SER A 64 10.89 -4.55 14.75
N GLU A 65 9.59 -4.81 14.68
CA GLU A 65 8.66 -4.06 13.81
C GLU A 65 8.79 -2.55 14.03
N PHE A 66 8.76 -2.11 15.28
CA PHE A 66 8.91 -0.69 15.63
C PHE A 66 10.31 -0.16 15.25
N GLY A 67 11.36 -0.93 15.45
CA GLY A 67 12.72 -0.54 15.05
C GLY A 67 12.85 -0.33 13.55
N VAL A 68 12.21 -1.16 12.73
CA VAL A 68 12.16 -1.00 11.27
C VAL A 68 11.29 0.22 10.87
N GLN A 69 10.16 0.44 11.52
CA GLN A 69 9.33 1.61 11.30
C GLN A 69 10.11 2.92 11.57
N GLU A 70 10.85 2.98 12.67
CA GLU A 70 11.68 4.13 13.00
C GLU A 70 12.87 4.31 12.03
N PHE A 71 13.45 3.22 11.55
CA PHE A 71 14.46 3.27 10.50
C PHE A 71 13.89 3.89 9.21
N ILE A 72 12.70 3.45 8.76
CA ILE A 72 12.02 4.00 7.58
C ILE A 72 11.74 5.49 7.76
N ARG A 73 11.22 5.88 8.92
CA ARG A 73 10.96 7.29 9.25
C ARG A 73 12.22 8.15 9.15
N ALA A 74 13.33 7.67 9.69
CA ALA A 74 14.61 8.37 9.62
C ALA A 74 15.14 8.48 8.19
N GLU A 75 14.99 7.43 7.38
CA GLU A 75 15.40 7.43 5.96
C GLU A 75 14.58 8.42 5.13
N PHE A 76 13.26 8.50 5.32
CA PHE A 76 12.43 9.50 4.65
C PHE A 76 12.80 10.93 5.09
N ALA A 77 12.98 11.17 6.37
CA ALA A 77 13.42 12.48 6.88
C ALA A 77 14.78 12.90 6.30
N ARG A 78 15.76 11.98 6.20
CA ARG A 78 17.07 12.22 5.60
C ARG A 78 16.98 12.60 4.12
N ARG A 79 15.97 12.11 3.41
CA ARG A 79 15.70 12.38 2.00
C ARG A 79 14.81 13.61 1.78
N GLY A 80 14.32 14.25 2.86
CA GLY A 80 13.40 15.37 2.77
C GLY A 80 12.02 15.00 2.25
N LEU A 81 11.58 13.77 2.50
CA LEU A 81 10.24 13.29 2.16
C LEU A 81 9.30 13.39 3.37
N ASP A 82 8.06 13.73 3.10
CA ASP A 82 6.98 13.81 4.09
C ASP A 82 6.17 12.52 4.11
N MET A 83 5.78 12.11 5.33
CA MET A 83 4.79 11.06 5.59
C MET A 83 3.61 11.68 6.35
N ASP A 84 2.40 11.23 6.07
CA ASP A 84 1.22 11.59 6.88
C ASP A 84 1.05 10.68 8.10
N HIS A 85 1.44 9.41 7.97
CA HIS A 85 1.44 8.40 9.05
C HIS A 85 2.71 7.55 9.01
N PRO A 86 3.11 6.92 10.12
CA PRO A 86 4.21 5.97 10.13
C PRO A 86 3.95 4.77 9.24
N ALA A 87 5.01 4.24 8.63
CA ALA A 87 4.95 3.00 7.84
C ALA A 87 4.42 1.82 8.67
N ILE A 88 3.70 0.92 8.04
CA ILE A 88 3.26 -0.34 8.66
C ILE A 88 4.37 -1.37 8.51
N VAL A 89 4.76 -1.97 9.61
CA VAL A 89 5.69 -3.11 9.63
C VAL A 89 5.03 -4.21 10.44
N GLY A 90 4.69 -5.31 9.80
CA GLY A 90 3.98 -6.43 10.43
C GLY A 90 4.69 -7.76 10.23
N VAL A 91 4.87 -8.51 11.33
CA VAL A 91 5.50 -9.83 11.35
C VAL A 91 4.43 -10.92 11.50
N ASN A 92 4.50 -11.93 10.66
CA ASN A 92 3.61 -13.10 10.69
C ASN A 92 2.13 -12.70 10.81
N GLN A 93 1.48 -12.96 11.94
CA GLN A 93 0.07 -12.65 12.15
C GLN A 93 -0.24 -11.15 12.01
N ASN A 94 0.67 -10.27 12.41
CA ASN A 94 0.49 -8.82 12.29
C ASN A 94 0.45 -8.35 10.83
N SER A 95 1.10 -9.09 9.92
CA SER A 95 1.07 -8.78 8.48
C SER A 95 -0.32 -8.97 7.83
N GLY A 96 -1.23 -9.64 8.50
CA GLY A 96 -2.62 -9.81 8.05
C GLY A 96 -3.56 -8.69 8.48
N ASN A 97 -3.09 -7.71 9.26
CA ASN A 97 -3.89 -6.57 9.71
C ASN A 97 -3.48 -5.29 8.93
N PRO A 98 -4.30 -4.83 7.98
CA PRO A 98 -3.97 -3.67 7.14
C PRO A 98 -3.89 -2.34 7.90
N HIS A 99 -4.35 -2.31 9.15
CA HIS A 99 -4.29 -1.14 10.05
C HIS A 99 -3.35 -1.36 11.23
N TYR A 100 -2.45 -2.33 11.12
CA TYR A 100 -1.46 -2.58 12.18
C TYR A 100 -0.47 -1.40 12.26
N SER A 101 -0.20 -0.96 13.47
CA SER A 101 0.85 0.02 13.71
C SER A 101 1.64 -0.42 14.95
N PRO A 102 2.91 -0.84 14.77
CA PRO A 102 3.73 -1.23 15.91
C PRO A 102 4.00 -0.03 16.82
N SER A 103 4.12 -0.31 18.11
CA SER A 103 4.56 0.66 19.10
C SER A 103 5.80 0.15 19.82
N GLU A 104 6.55 1.02 20.48
CA GLU A 104 7.73 0.64 21.24
C GLU A 104 7.43 -0.46 22.30
N LYS A 105 6.20 -0.44 22.85
CA LYS A 105 5.78 -1.37 23.92
C LYS A 105 5.20 -2.68 23.40
N GLU A 106 4.63 -2.69 22.21
CA GLU A 106 3.85 -3.81 21.67
C GLU A 106 4.46 -4.39 20.38
N SER A 107 5.68 -3.99 20.09
CA SER A 107 6.40 -4.44 18.90
C SER A 107 6.90 -5.86 19.02
N VAL A 108 6.73 -6.65 17.96
CA VAL A 108 7.24 -8.02 17.87
C VAL A 108 8.69 -7.99 17.35
N PRO A 109 9.64 -8.76 17.97
CA PRO A 109 10.96 -8.95 17.41
C PRO A 109 10.90 -9.79 16.13
N ILE A 110 11.71 -9.40 15.14
CA ILE A 110 11.86 -10.14 13.88
C ILE A 110 12.92 -11.22 14.05
N GLN A 111 12.60 -12.45 13.67
CA GLN A 111 13.47 -13.62 13.82
C GLN A 111 13.65 -14.37 12.51
N GLN A 112 14.63 -15.28 12.47
CA GLN A 112 14.78 -16.21 11.36
C GLN A 112 13.52 -17.10 11.23
N GLY A 113 12.98 -17.19 10.03
CA GLY A 113 11.76 -17.92 9.75
C GLY A 113 10.50 -17.07 9.72
N ASP A 114 10.60 -15.78 10.01
CA ASP A 114 9.45 -14.89 10.00
C ASP A 114 9.10 -14.38 8.60
N TRP A 115 7.82 -14.16 8.38
CA TRP A 115 7.24 -13.41 7.27
C TRP A 115 7.11 -11.95 7.69
N VAL A 116 7.63 -11.03 6.90
CA VAL A 116 7.62 -9.60 7.19
C VAL A 116 6.92 -8.86 6.06
N LEU A 117 5.93 -8.06 6.41
CA LEU A 117 5.30 -7.09 5.53
C LEU A 117 5.77 -5.69 5.89
N ILE A 118 6.11 -4.91 4.88
CA ILE A 118 6.39 -3.48 5.00
C ILE A 118 5.49 -2.75 4.01
N ASP A 119 4.65 -1.85 4.54
CA ASP A 119 3.80 -0.95 3.79
C ASP A 119 4.20 0.48 4.11
N LEU A 120 4.66 1.20 3.09
CA LEU A 120 5.30 2.49 3.28
C LEU A 120 4.99 3.44 2.13
N TRP A 121 4.76 4.69 2.49
CA TRP A 121 4.44 5.77 1.56
C TRP A 121 5.08 7.07 2.01
N ALA A 122 5.47 7.88 1.03
CA ALA A 122 6.02 9.20 1.25
C ALA A 122 5.86 10.06 -0.01
N ARG A 123 5.98 11.37 0.14
CA ARG A 123 5.95 12.32 -0.97
C ARG A 123 6.97 13.44 -0.77
N HIS A 124 7.26 14.16 -1.81
CA HIS A 124 7.92 15.45 -1.67
C HIS A 124 7.01 16.46 -0.95
N PRO A 125 7.57 17.38 -0.14
CA PRO A 125 6.81 18.47 0.46
C PRO A 125 6.07 19.29 -0.62
N GLY A 126 4.80 19.60 -0.38
CA GLY A 126 3.97 20.40 -1.28
C GLY A 126 2.54 19.89 -1.39
N GLU A 127 1.57 20.80 -1.36
CA GLU A 127 0.14 20.44 -1.35
C GLU A 127 -0.33 19.70 -2.61
N GLN A 128 0.35 19.94 -3.75
CA GLN A 128 0.01 19.32 -5.03
C GLN A 128 0.82 18.05 -5.33
N HIS A 129 1.73 17.66 -4.43
CA HIS A 129 2.53 16.47 -4.65
C HIS A 129 1.79 15.21 -4.19
N VAL A 130 1.99 14.15 -4.94
CA VAL A 130 1.31 12.86 -4.75
C VAL A 130 2.28 11.87 -4.12
N PHE A 131 1.78 11.07 -3.19
CA PHE A 131 2.56 10.03 -2.52
C PHE A 131 3.05 8.96 -3.50
N GLY A 132 4.27 8.49 -3.31
CA GLY A 132 4.67 7.15 -3.71
C GLY A 132 4.25 6.20 -2.61
N ASP A 133 3.62 5.09 -2.97
CA ASP A 133 3.00 4.15 -2.05
C ASP A 133 3.23 2.71 -2.52
N ILE A 134 3.74 1.86 -1.65
CA ILE A 134 4.09 0.47 -1.98
C ILE A 134 4.03 -0.44 -0.76
N THR A 135 3.40 -1.59 -0.91
CA THR A 135 3.48 -2.70 0.05
C THR A 135 4.42 -3.78 -0.48
N TRP A 136 5.30 -4.29 0.35
CA TRP A 136 6.21 -5.37 0.02
C TRP A 136 6.31 -6.38 1.13
N VAL A 137 6.63 -7.64 0.76
CA VAL A 137 6.78 -8.72 1.72
C VAL A 137 8.13 -9.42 1.54
N GLY A 138 8.65 -9.94 2.63
CA GLY A 138 9.89 -10.72 2.65
C GLY A 138 9.81 -11.86 3.64
N PHE A 139 10.62 -12.88 3.41
CA PHE A 139 10.80 -14.00 4.33
C PHE A 139 12.20 -13.94 4.95
N ALA A 140 12.29 -13.94 6.26
CA ALA A 140 13.54 -13.89 7.00
C ALA A 140 14.21 -15.27 7.04
N GLY A 141 14.57 -15.82 5.89
CA GLY A 141 15.19 -17.14 5.78
C GLY A 141 15.70 -17.43 4.37
N SER A 142 16.44 -18.52 4.24
CA SER A 142 17.06 -18.92 2.97
C SER A 142 16.07 -19.57 1.97
N ARG A 143 14.95 -20.08 2.44
CA ARG A 143 13.93 -20.75 1.63
C ARG A 143 12.55 -20.47 2.18
N VAL A 144 11.69 -19.90 1.35
CA VAL A 144 10.28 -19.67 1.68
C VAL A 144 9.55 -21.02 1.81
N PRO A 145 8.77 -21.26 2.87
CA PRO A 145 7.91 -22.45 2.97
C PRO A 145 6.91 -22.54 1.82
N GLU A 146 6.64 -23.77 1.35
CA GLU A 146 5.76 -23.98 0.19
C GLU A 146 4.35 -23.42 0.38
N SER A 147 3.79 -23.51 1.59
CA SER A 147 2.48 -22.96 1.90
C SER A 147 2.43 -21.43 1.74
N GLN A 148 3.46 -20.73 2.20
CA GLN A 148 3.56 -19.26 2.05
C GLN A 148 3.83 -18.86 0.60
N ALA A 149 4.68 -19.61 -0.11
CA ALA A 149 4.96 -19.38 -1.52
C ALA A 149 3.70 -19.58 -2.38
N ALA A 150 2.86 -20.56 -2.06
CA ALA A 150 1.58 -20.79 -2.75
C ALA A 150 0.63 -19.59 -2.59
N VAL A 151 0.41 -19.12 -1.37
CA VAL A 151 -0.44 -17.94 -1.11
C VAL A 151 0.11 -16.69 -1.80
N PHE A 152 1.42 -16.46 -1.70
CA PHE A 152 2.07 -15.32 -2.39
C PHE A 152 1.87 -15.40 -3.91
N THR A 153 1.89 -16.60 -4.50
CA THR A 153 1.66 -16.79 -5.94
C THR A 153 0.25 -16.37 -6.33
N VAL A 154 -0.76 -16.71 -5.53
CA VAL A 154 -2.16 -16.29 -5.75
C VAL A 154 -2.30 -14.76 -5.66
N VAL A 155 -1.72 -14.15 -4.64
CA VAL A 155 -1.75 -12.68 -4.48
C VAL A 155 -1.08 -11.97 -5.65
N ARG A 156 0.07 -12.49 -6.09
CA ARG A 156 0.78 -11.96 -7.26
C ARG A 156 -0.05 -12.10 -8.53
N GLU A 157 -0.66 -13.25 -8.75
CA GLU A 157 -1.54 -13.48 -9.91
C GLU A 157 -2.72 -12.51 -9.89
N ALA A 158 -3.37 -12.33 -8.76
CA ALA A 158 -4.46 -11.37 -8.60
C ALA A 158 -4.03 -9.94 -8.98
N ARG A 159 -2.88 -9.48 -8.48
CA ARG A 159 -2.30 -8.18 -8.84
C ARG A 159 -2.00 -8.07 -10.33
N ASP A 160 -1.36 -9.09 -10.91
CA ASP A 160 -0.95 -9.06 -12.31
C ASP A 160 -2.16 -9.02 -13.23
N ARG A 161 -3.23 -9.77 -12.92
CA ARG A 161 -4.50 -9.72 -13.65
C ARG A 161 -5.19 -8.36 -13.62
N VAL A 162 -5.12 -7.65 -12.49
CA VAL A 162 -5.63 -6.27 -12.40
C VAL A 162 -4.85 -5.32 -13.32
N VAL A 163 -3.51 -5.43 -13.31
CA VAL A 163 -2.64 -4.60 -14.17
C VAL A 163 -2.89 -4.92 -15.65
N GLU A 164 -2.98 -6.19 -16.02
CA GLU A 164 -3.32 -6.60 -17.40
C GLU A 164 -4.67 -6.02 -17.83
N ARG A 165 -5.72 -6.16 -17.00
CA ARG A 165 -7.05 -5.63 -17.29
C ARG A 165 -7.06 -4.10 -17.46
N LEU A 166 -6.30 -3.40 -16.64
CA LEU A 166 -6.14 -1.95 -16.76
C LEU A 166 -5.47 -1.54 -18.07
N VAL A 167 -4.40 -2.25 -18.47
CA VAL A 167 -3.68 -2.01 -19.72
C VAL A 167 -4.56 -2.32 -20.94
N GLU A 168 -5.31 -3.42 -20.91
CA GLU A 168 -6.28 -3.78 -21.95
C GLU A 168 -7.34 -2.69 -22.15
N ALA A 169 -7.94 -2.22 -21.06
CA ALA A 169 -8.95 -1.15 -21.09
C ALA A 169 -8.36 0.15 -21.63
N TRP A 170 -7.16 0.53 -21.21
CA TRP A 170 -6.47 1.71 -21.71
C TRP A 170 -6.26 1.65 -23.23
N HIS A 171 -5.78 0.53 -23.76
CA HIS A 171 -5.59 0.37 -25.19
C HIS A 171 -6.90 0.28 -25.98
N GLY A 172 -7.95 -0.25 -25.37
CA GLY A 172 -9.28 -0.37 -25.96
C GLY A 172 -10.13 0.91 -25.88
N GLY A 173 -9.67 1.94 -25.15
CA GLY A 173 -10.45 3.16 -24.88
C GLY A 173 -11.67 2.89 -23.99
N GLU A 174 -11.63 1.84 -23.16
CA GLU A 174 -12.69 1.49 -22.23
C GLU A 174 -12.54 2.26 -20.92
N GLU A 175 -13.63 2.82 -20.42
CA GLU A 175 -13.67 3.44 -19.10
C GLU A 175 -13.91 2.37 -18.02
N LEU A 176 -13.01 2.30 -17.03
CA LEU A 176 -13.13 1.40 -15.90
C LEU A 176 -13.34 2.16 -14.59
N GLN A 177 -14.18 1.61 -13.75
CA GLN A 177 -14.36 2.04 -12.37
C GLN A 177 -13.52 1.16 -11.43
N GLY A 178 -13.05 1.72 -10.31
CA GLY A 178 -12.18 1.02 -9.37
C GLY A 178 -12.75 -0.32 -8.86
N TRP A 179 -14.07 -0.40 -8.64
CA TRP A 179 -14.72 -1.63 -8.19
C TRP A 179 -14.64 -2.78 -9.23
N GLN A 180 -14.57 -2.46 -10.54
CA GLN A 180 -14.41 -3.47 -11.59
C GLN A 180 -13.02 -4.10 -11.53
N LEU A 181 -11.99 -3.28 -11.24
CA LEU A 181 -10.62 -3.78 -11.03
C LEU A 181 -10.52 -4.58 -9.73
N ASP A 182 -11.17 -4.14 -8.65
CA ASP A 182 -11.25 -4.90 -7.40
C ASP A 182 -11.90 -6.28 -7.61
N ARG A 183 -12.96 -6.36 -8.43
CA ARG A 183 -13.60 -7.62 -8.75
C ARG A 183 -12.68 -8.60 -9.48
N VAL A 184 -11.82 -8.12 -10.37
CA VAL A 184 -10.82 -8.96 -11.06
C VAL A 184 -9.89 -9.65 -10.06
N ALA A 185 -9.36 -8.91 -9.08
CA ALA A 185 -8.50 -9.50 -8.05
C ALA A 185 -9.27 -10.49 -7.16
N ARG A 186 -10.50 -10.13 -6.77
CA ARG A 186 -11.34 -11.00 -5.93
C ARG A 186 -11.66 -12.31 -6.61
N ASP A 187 -12.00 -12.31 -7.89
CA ASP A 187 -12.31 -13.53 -8.65
C ASP A 187 -11.12 -14.49 -8.64
N VAL A 188 -9.89 -14.00 -8.77
CA VAL A 188 -8.69 -14.83 -8.67
C VAL A 188 -8.53 -15.41 -7.26
N ILE A 189 -8.62 -14.57 -6.24
CA ILE A 189 -8.41 -14.97 -4.84
C ILE A 189 -9.51 -15.94 -4.37
N GLU A 190 -10.78 -15.65 -4.69
CA GLU A 190 -11.93 -16.52 -4.40
C GLU A 190 -11.82 -17.86 -5.12
N GLY A 191 -11.38 -17.86 -6.38
CA GLY A 191 -11.15 -19.07 -7.18
C GLY A 191 -10.11 -20.02 -6.59
N HIS A 192 -9.18 -19.50 -5.79
CA HIS A 192 -8.19 -20.29 -5.05
C HIS A 192 -8.60 -20.59 -3.60
N GLY A 193 -9.82 -20.24 -3.19
CA GLY A 193 -10.38 -20.56 -1.88
C GLY A 193 -9.99 -19.60 -0.75
N TYR A 194 -9.44 -18.42 -1.07
CA TYR A 194 -8.99 -17.41 -0.08
C TYR A 194 -9.92 -16.18 0.03
N GLY A 195 -11.16 -16.27 -0.46
CA GLY A 195 -12.10 -15.16 -0.51
C GLY A 195 -12.40 -14.55 0.86
N GLU A 196 -12.55 -15.39 1.90
CA GLU A 196 -12.81 -14.91 3.28
C GLU A 196 -11.64 -14.16 3.91
N GLN A 197 -10.42 -14.43 3.45
CA GLN A 197 -9.20 -13.78 3.92
C GLN A 197 -8.93 -12.44 3.21
N TYR A 198 -9.62 -12.16 2.10
CA TYR A 198 -9.48 -10.93 1.35
C TYR A 198 -10.43 -9.85 1.88
N VAL A 199 -10.05 -9.27 3.02
CA VAL A 199 -10.91 -8.43 3.87
C VAL A 199 -10.99 -6.96 3.45
N HIS A 200 -10.15 -6.50 2.52
CA HIS A 200 -10.15 -5.12 2.06
C HIS A 200 -10.08 -5.02 0.52
N ARG A 201 -10.17 -3.81 0.00
CA ARG A 201 -10.06 -3.55 -1.45
C ARG A 201 -8.65 -3.82 -1.97
N THR A 202 -8.54 -4.10 -3.27
CA THR A 202 -7.29 -4.36 -3.98
C THR A 202 -6.31 -3.18 -3.92
N GLY A 203 -6.84 -1.97 -3.93
CA GLY A 203 -6.04 -0.75 -3.91
C GLY A 203 -6.93 0.49 -3.99
N HIS A 204 -6.29 1.62 -4.21
CA HIS A 204 -6.94 2.92 -4.30
C HIS A 204 -6.21 3.82 -5.31
N SER A 205 -6.91 4.86 -5.77
CA SER A 205 -6.27 5.93 -6.53
C SER A 205 -5.46 6.82 -5.60
N LEU A 206 -4.39 7.40 -6.13
CA LEU A 206 -3.60 8.44 -5.47
C LEU A 206 -3.92 9.80 -6.07
N GLY A 207 -3.89 10.83 -5.25
CA GLY A 207 -4.12 12.21 -5.68
C GLY A 207 -3.39 13.22 -4.82
N PRO A 208 -3.37 14.50 -5.22
CA PRO A 208 -2.92 15.58 -4.35
C PRO A 208 -3.78 15.65 -3.09
N GLY A 209 -3.16 15.80 -1.93
CA GLY A 209 -3.90 15.88 -0.67
C GLY A 209 -2.99 15.71 0.54
N PRO A 210 -3.53 15.94 1.75
CA PRO A 210 -2.74 15.80 2.98
C PRO A 210 -2.49 14.35 3.37
N SER A 211 -3.25 13.40 2.84
CA SER A 211 -3.20 11.98 3.19
C SER A 211 -3.04 11.12 1.94
N VAL A 212 -2.44 9.94 2.11
CA VAL A 212 -2.29 8.94 1.05
C VAL A 212 -3.64 8.30 0.68
N HIS A 213 -4.57 8.25 1.63
CA HIS A 213 -5.93 7.70 1.47
C HIS A 213 -7.00 8.76 1.46
#